data_dc107bc769b1ed6699e0839b80dd8148
#
_entry.id   dc107bc769b1ed6699e0839b80dd8148
#
_cell.length_a   1.000
_cell.length_b   1.000
_cell.length_c   1.000
_cell.angle_alpha   90.00
_cell.angle_beta   90.00
_cell.angle_gamma   90.00
#
_symmetry.space_group_name_H-M   'P 1'
#
loop_
_entity.id
_entity.type
_entity.pdbx_description
1 polymer ?
#
loop_
_entity_poly.entity_id
_entity_poly.type
_entity_poly.pdbx_seq_one_letter_code
_entity_poly.pdbx_strand_id
1 'polypeptide(L)'
;SKLCLFLLLFTLTIFSQDHSHSHGHKHDGLHHWEIPSKDPDRIILTFNGDPSTKRAVTWRTDSTVEKAKAQIAIAGVNSKFARQAIEYIAKTQEFDLGLYKSNNSLIVNYHSVIFENLKPNTLYAYRVGDDENWSEWIQFKTASDKYSQTQLVYFGDAQNDILSHWSRVIRMAYQTAPNASFVIHAGDLVDTAHRDYEWAQWFKAGGFIHSQ
;
A
#
# COMPACT_ATOMS: atom_id res chain seq x y z
N SER A 1 -13.77 -55.60 26.07
CA SER A 1 -12.69 -54.85 25.42
C SER A 1 -12.93 -53.36 25.64
N LYS A 2 -12.22 -52.76 26.63
CA LYS A 2 -12.29 -51.32 26.94
C LYS A 2 -11.11 -50.63 26.24
N LEU A 3 -11.41 -49.81 25.28
CA LEU A 3 -10.44 -48.95 24.57
C LEU A 3 -10.25 -47.67 25.42
N CYS A 4 -9.11 -47.54 26.08
CA CYS A 4 -8.70 -46.30 26.75
C CYS A 4 -8.08 -45.33 25.73
N LEU A 5 -8.82 -44.25 25.45
CA LEU A 5 -8.34 -43.15 24.63
C LEU A 5 -7.47 -42.21 25.50
N PHE A 6 -6.14 -42.22 25.32
CA PHE A 6 -5.25 -41.28 25.97
C PHE A 6 -5.26 -39.99 25.17
N LEU A 7 -5.88 -38.97 25.76
CA LEU A 7 -5.80 -37.59 25.25
C LEU A 7 -4.49 -36.95 25.76
N LEU A 8 -3.48 -36.84 24.91
CA LEU A 8 -2.28 -36.04 25.20
C LEU A 8 -2.61 -34.57 25.00
N LEU A 9 -2.82 -33.83 26.12
CA LEU A 9 -2.84 -32.39 26.11
C LEU A 9 -1.38 -31.88 25.98
N PHE A 10 -1.02 -31.40 24.79
CA PHE A 10 0.17 -30.57 24.63
C PHE A 10 -0.18 -29.14 25.06
N THR A 11 0.25 -28.71 26.23
CA THR A 11 0.30 -27.31 26.61
C THR A 11 1.48 -26.67 25.92
N LEU A 12 1.22 -25.94 24.83
CA LEU A 12 2.20 -25.02 24.24
C LEU A 12 2.32 -23.83 25.20
N THR A 13 3.39 -23.77 25.96
CA THR A 13 3.83 -22.53 26.62
C THR A 13 4.46 -21.65 25.55
N ILE A 14 3.72 -20.64 25.10
CA ILE A 14 4.24 -19.58 24.25
C ILE A 14 5.14 -18.72 25.15
N PHE A 15 6.46 -18.91 25.04
CA PHE A 15 7.42 -17.93 25.53
C PHE A 15 7.40 -16.74 24.57
N SER A 16 6.76 -15.65 24.97
CA SER A 16 6.99 -14.35 24.38
C SER A 16 8.43 -13.96 24.71
N GLN A 17 9.34 -14.12 23.77
CA GLN A 17 10.67 -13.52 23.85
C GLN A 17 10.51 -12.05 23.50
N ASP A 18 10.62 -11.22 24.52
CA ASP A 18 10.76 -9.78 24.38
C ASP A 18 12.13 -9.49 23.78
N HIS A 19 12.25 -9.58 22.45
CA HIS A 19 13.42 -9.17 21.72
C HIS A 19 13.37 -7.66 21.49
N SER A 20 13.68 -6.88 22.49
CA SER A 20 14.03 -5.47 22.29
C SER A 20 15.39 -5.40 21.57
N HIS A 21 15.44 -5.72 20.29
CA HIS A 21 16.58 -5.42 19.45
C HIS A 21 16.53 -3.94 19.05
N SER A 22 17.05 -3.10 19.93
CA SER A 22 17.45 -1.74 19.59
C SER A 22 18.62 -1.79 18.60
N HIS A 23 18.35 -2.10 17.35
CA HIS A 23 19.29 -1.82 16.27
C HIS A 23 19.20 -0.32 15.94
N GLY A 24 19.90 0.46 16.75
CA GLY A 24 20.08 1.88 16.51
C GLY A 24 20.88 2.12 15.23
N HIS A 25 20.22 2.09 14.08
CA HIS A 25 20.76 2.73 12.89
C HIS A 25 20.69 4.24 13.11
N LYS A 26 21.80 4.84 13.55
CA LYS A 26 22.00 6.29 13.51
C LYS A 26 22.04 6.70 12.04
N HIS A 27 20.88 7.01 11.46
CA HIS A 27 20.82 7.77 10.23
C HIS A 27 20.87 9.24 10.61
N ASP A 28 21.98 9.89 10.36
CA ASP A 28 22.20 11.33 10.63
C ASP A 28 21.41 12.23 9.66
N GLY A 29 20.49 11.70 8.85
CA GLY A 29 19.65 12.44 7.91
C GLY A 29 18.38 11.70 7.53
N LEU A 30 17.41 12.45 7.01
CA LEU A 30 16.19 11.90 6.41
C LEU A 30 16.49 11.42 4.99
N HIS A 31 16.02 10.24 4.64
CA HIS A 31 16.03 9.82 3.25
C HIS A 31 14.97 10.57 2.45
N HIS A 32 15.23 10.84 1.16
CA HIS A 32 14.30 11.54 0.28
C HIS A 32 12.91 10.90 0.21
N TRP A 33 12.80 9.59 0.38
CA TRP A 33 11.52 8.85 0.41
C TRP A 33 10.80 8.92 1.77
N GLU A 34 11.44 9.45 2.81
CA GLU A 34 10.80 9.77 4.08
C GLU A 34 10.13 11.15 4.04
N ILE A 35 10.73 12.09 3.33
CA ILE A 35 10.31 13.49 3.28
C ILE A 35 9.17 13.63 2.27
N PRO A 36 7.99 14.14 2.66
CA PRO A 36 6.94 14.45 1.70
C PRO A 36 7.38 15.59 0.77
N SER A 37 6.92 15.54 -0.47
CA SER A 37 7.12 16.58 -1.47
C SER A 37 5.80 16.82 -2.22
N LYS A 38 5.82 17.70 -3.22
CA LYS A 38 4.68 17.85 -4.13
C LYS A 38 4.45 16.62 -5.01
N ASP A 39 5.51 15.83 -5.24
CA ASP A 39 5.36 14.59 -6.00
C ASP A 39 4.57 13.56 -5.18
N PRO A 40 3.57 12.93 -5.78
CA PRO A 40 2.78 11.89 -5.10
C PRO A 40 3.64 10.72 -4.65
N ASP A 41 3.53 10.35 -3.38
CA ASP A 41 4.19 9.18 -2.82
C ASP A 41 3.17 8.30 -2.04
N ARG A 42 3.63 7.16 -1.52
CA ARG A 42 2.80 6.21 -0.74
C ARG A 42 1.49 5.85 -1.44
N ILE A 43 1.54 5.72 -2.76
CA ILE A 43 0.38 5.38 -3.57
C ILE A 43 -0.03 3.94 -3.23
N ILE A 44 -1.27 3.76 -2.81
CA ILE A 44 -1.85 2.44 -2.53
C ILE A 44 -3.21 2.31 -3.19
N LEU A 45 -3.40 1.21 -3.92
CA LEU A 45 -4.68 0.86 -4.53
C LEU A 45 -5.39 -0.18 -3.66
N THR A 46 -6.65 0.06 -3.35
CA THR A 46 -7.43 -0.81 -2.46
C THR A 46 -8.81 -1.11 -3.02
N PHE A 47 -9.48 -2.07 -2.42
CA PHE A 47 -10.89 -2.32 -2.69
C PHE A 47 -11.78 -1.29 -1.98
N ASN A 48 -12.87 -0.90 -2.65
CA ASN A 48 -13.93 -0.10 -2.06
C ASN A 48 -15.27 -0.58 -2.63
N GLY A 49 -15.90 -1.56 -1.98
CA GLY A 49 -17.11 -2.22 -2.47
C GLY A 49 -16.82 -3.27 -3.53
N ASP A 50 -17.62 -3.31 -4.60
CA ASP A 50 -17.50 -4.32 -5.66
C ASP A 50 -16.21 -4.17 -6.48
N PRO A 51 -15.29 -5.16 -6.39
CA PRO A 51 -14.00 -5.09 -7.07
C PRO A 51 -14.08 -5.21 -8.60
N SER A 52 -15.23 -5.55 -9.15
CA SER A 52 -15.43 -5.58 -10.61
C SER A 52 -15.72 -4.20 -11.19
N THR A 53 -16.23 -3.27 -10.37
CA THR A 53 -16.71 -1.96 -10.82
C THR A 53 -16.13 -0.78 -10.06
N LYS A 54 -15.38 -1.03 -8.96
CA LYS A 54 -14.82 0.03 -8.11
C LYS A 54 -13.39 -0.25 -7.68
N ARG A 55 -12.62 0.82 -7.47
CA ARG A 55 -11.30 0.83 -6.82
C ARG A 55 -11.12 2.14 -6.07
N ALA A 56 -10.41 2.10 -4.95
CA ALA A 56 -9.96 3.30 -4.26
C ALA A 56 -8.45 3.43 -4.37
N VAL A 57 -7.98 4.66 -4.53
CA VAL A 57 -6.57 5.00 -4.46
C VAL A 57 -6.35 6.06 -3.40
N THR A 58 -5.28 5.92 -2.63
CA THR A 58 -4.82 6.91 -1.65
C THR A 58 -3.35 7.19 -1.90
N TRP A 59 -2.93 8.44 -1.72
CA TRP A 59 -1.54 8.86 -1.83
C TRP A 59 -1.24 10.02 -0.89
N ARG A 60 0.04 10.34 -0.71
CA ARG A 60 0.50 11.44 0.12
C ARG A 60 1.23 12.48 -0.73
N THR A 61 1.15 13.74 -0.30
CA THR A 61 2.00 14.86 -0.71
C THR A 61 2.40 15.68 0.50
N ASP A 62 3.24 16.71 0.33
CA ASP A 62 3.40 17.74 1.34
C ASP A 62 2.10 18.57 1.51
N SER A 63 2.05 19.39 2.55
CA SER A 63 0.86 20.18 2.89
C SER A 63 0.55 21.31 1.90
N THR A 64 1.43 21.61 0.96
CA THR A 64 1.22 22.69 -0.04
C THR A 64 0.29 22.27 -1.18
N VAL A 65 0.10 20.96 -1.39
CA VAL A 65 -0.83 20.43 -2.41
C VAL A 65 -2.23 20.29 -1.79
N GLU A 66 -3.02 21.33 -1.86
CA GLU A 66 -4.38 21.38 -1.31
C GLU A 66 -5.43 20.73 -2.25
N LYS A 67 -5.17 20.78 -3.56
CA LYS A 67 -6.09 20.29 -4.60
C LYS A 67 -5.40 19.24 -5.44
N ALA A 68 -5.72 18.00 -5.17
CA ALA A 68 -5.18 16.87 -5.89
C ALA A 68 -6.23 16.19 -6.76
N LYS A 69 -5.78 15.40 -7.72
CA LYS A 69 -6.60 14.76 -8.73
C LYS A 69 -6.07 13.35 -9.03
N ALA A 70 -6.95 12.52 -9.55
CA ALA A 70 -6.57 11.27 -10.19
C ALA A 70 -7.13 11.21 -11.60
N GLN A 71 -6.40 10.59 -12.50
CA GLN A 71 -6.86 10.33 -13.87
C GLN A 71 -6.87 8.82 -14.11
N ILE A 72 -7.88 8.33 -14.82
CA ILE A 72 -8.02 6.92 -15.16
C ILE A 72 -8.53 6.76 -16.60
N ALA A 73 -7.99 5.77 -17.30
CA ALA A 73 -8.46 5.35 -18.63
C ALA A 73 -8.35 3.84 -18.78
N ILE A 74 -9.08 3.27 -19.73
CA ILE A 74 -8.82 1.90 -20.18
C ILE A 74 -7.42 1.86 -20.77
N ALA A 75 -6.58 0.94 -20.29
CA ALA A 75 -5.21 0.82 -20.74
C ALA A 75 -5.15 0.41 -22.23
N GLY A 76 -4.33 1.09 -22.98
CA GLY A 76 -4.10 0.83 -24.39
C GLY A 76 -2.65 0.44 -24.67
N VAL A 77 -2.40 -0.09 -25.87
CA VAL A 77 -1.07 -0.52 -26.31
C VAL A 77 -0.10 0.64 -26.60
N ASN A 78 -0.59 1.87 -26.62
CA ASN A 78 0.19 3.08 -26.84
C ASN A 78 -0.30 4.22 -25.95
N SER A 79 0.47 5.29 -25.85
CA SER A 79 0.20 6.44 -24.98
C SER A 79 -1.08 7.25 -25.32
N LYS A 80 -1.77 6.95 -26.42
CA LYS A 80 -2.98 7.70 -26.81
C LYS A 80 -4.15 7.49 -25.84
N PHE A 81 -4.16 6.40 -25.05
CA PHE A 81 -5.16 6.16 -24.02
C PHE A 81 -5.26 7.34 -23.03
N ALA A 82 -4.16 8.01 -22.73
CA ALA A 82 -4.12 9.14 -21.81
C ALA A 82 -5.04 10.31 -22.25
N ARG A 83 -5.32 10.45 -23.54
CA ARG A 83 -6.23 11.48 -24.08
C ARG A 83 -7.71 11.19 -23.76
N GLN A 84 -8.03 9.97 -23.35
CA GLN A 84 -9.38 9.52 -22.98
C GLN A 84 -9.53 9.37 -21.47
N ALA A 85 -8.54 9.85 -20.70
CA ALA A 85 -8.59 9.75 -19.27
C ALA A 85 -9.71 10.61 -18.68
N ILE A 86 -10.44 10.01 -17.76
CA ILE A 86 -11.44 10.69 -16.93
C ILE A 86 -10.72 11.21 -15.69
N GLU A 87 -10.98 12.44 -15.31
CA GLU A 87 -10.39 13.08 -14.16
C GLU A 87 -11.36 13.04 -12.97
N TYR A 88 -10.81 12.77 -11.79
CA TYR A 88 -11.49 12.76 -10.50
C TYR A 88 -10.81 13.74 -9.56
N ILE A 89 -11.60 14.60 -8.93
CA ILE A 89 -11.11 15.46 -7.85
C ILE A 89 -10.94 14.62 -6.59
N ALA A 90 -9.79 14.72 -5.96
CA ALA A 90 -9.49 13.97 -4.75
C ALA A 90 -10.12 14.63 -3.51
N LYS A 91 -10.50 13.80 -2.54
CA LYS A 91 -10.73 14.25 -1.18
C LYS A 91 -9.38 14.39 -0.51
N THR A 92 -9.06 15.60 -0.05
CA THR A 92 -7.81 15.90 0.67
C THR A 92 -8.07 15.97 2.16
N GLN A 93 -7.16 15.39 2.94
CA GLN A 93 -7.18 15.43 4.40
C GLN A 93 -5.77 15.73 4.89
N GLU A 94 -5.63 16.83 5.62
CA GLU A 94 -4.40 17.19 6.31
C GLU A 94 -4.16 16.23 7.47
N PHE A 95 -2.92 15.85 7.69
CA PHE A 95 -2.52 14.96 8.75
C PHE A 95 -1.18 15.41 9.37
N ASP A 96 -1.16 15.52 10.70
CA ASP A 96 0.03 15.81 11.47
C ASP A 96 0.75 14.50 11.85
N LEU A 97 1.93 14.29 11.29
CA LEU A 97 2.78 13.15 11.58
C LEU A 97 3.51 13.25 12.93
N GLY A 98 3.33 14.37 13.65
CA GLY A 98 3.98 14.65 14.91
C GLY A 98 5.43 15.14 14.75
N LEU A 99 6.19 15.10 15.82
CA LEU A 99 7.59 15.54 15.85
C LEU A 99 8.47 14.55 15.10
N TYR A 100 8.86 14.91 13.91
CA TYR A 100 9.73 14.08 13.06
C TYR A 100 11.17 14.57 13.13
N LYS A 101 12.02 13.90 13.91
CA LYS A 101 13.48 14.16 14.07
C LYS A 101 13.91 15.64 14.23
N SER A 102 12.97 16.56 14.16
CA SER A 102 13.10 17.98 14.41
C SER A 102 12.06 18.40 15.44
N ASN A 103 12.26 19.51 16.12
CA ASN A 103 11.27 20.03 17.08
C ASN A 103 10.01 20.60 16.42
N ASN A 104 9.84 20.39 15.11
CA ASN A 104 8.70 20.85 14.33
C ASN A 104 7.80 19.69 13.93
N SER A 105 6.51 19.90 13.99
CA SER A 105 5.50 18.98 13.46
C SER A 105 5.59 18.89 11.95
N LEU A 106 5.52 17.68 11.41
CA LEU A 106 5.51 17.45 9.97
C LEU A 106 4.07 17.28 9.49
N ILE A 107 3.56 18.31 8.82
CA ILE A 107 2.19 18.29 8.25
C ILE A 107 2.24 17.79 6.82
N VAL A 108 1.35 16.89 6.49
CA VAL A 108 1.20 16.30 5.15
C VAL A 108 -0.26 16.29 4.71
N ASN A 109 -0.49 16.14 3.42
CA ASN A 109 -1.82 15.90 2.87
C ASN A 109 -1.93 14.45 2.37
N TYR A 110 -2.97 13.75 2.81
CA TYR A 110 -3.42 12.50 2.22
C TYR A 110 -4.61 12.78 1.30
N HIS A 111 -4.54 12.22 0.11
CA HIS A 111 -5.53 12.36 -0.93
C HIS A 111 -6.18 11.02 -1.21
N SER A 112 -7.46 11.01 -1.53
CA SER A 112 -8.17 9.79 -1.88
C SER A 112 -9.19 10.01 -3.00
N VAL A 113 -9.28 9.01 -3.87
CA VAL A 113 -10.28 8.94 -4.94
C VAL A 113 -10.88 7.54 -4.97
N ILE A 114 -12.17 7.46 -5.23
CA ILE A 114 -12.85 6.21 -5.56
C ILE A 114 -13.20 6.26 -7.04
N PHE A 115 -12.59 5.37 -7.81
CA PHE A 115 -12.99 5.13 -9.20
C PHE A 115 -14.25 4.26 -9.19
N GLU A 116 -15.31 4.74 -9.82
CA GLU A 116 -16.59 4.05 -9.91
C GLU A 116 -16.99 3.79 -11.36
N ASN A 117 -18.01 2.93 -11.54
CA ASN A 117 -18.53 2.56 -12.84
C ASN A 117 -17.49 1.99 -13.81
N LEU A 118 -16.49 1.30 -13.25
CA LEU A 118 -15.50 0.60 -14.04
C LEU A 118 -16.13 -0.62 -14.73
N LYS A 119 -15.58 -1.02 -15.86
CA LYS A 119 -15.99 -2.25 -16.55
C LYS A 119 -15.32 -3.45 -15.89
N PRO A 120 -16.05 -4.57 -15.68
CA PRO A 120 -15.46 -5.80 -15.17
C PRO A 120 -14.37 -6.35 -16.10
N ASN A 121 -13.44 -7.13 -15.52
CA ASN A 121 -12.38 -7.85 -16.24
C ASN A 121 -11.58 -6.96 -17.23
N THR A 122 -11.38 -5.68 -16.90
CA THR A 122 -10.81 -4.68 -17.78
C THR A 122 -9.51 -4.13 -17.18
N LEU A 123 -8.47 -4.01 -18.02
CA LEU A 123 -7.22 -3.38 -17.64
C LEU A 123 -7.35 -1.86 -17.72
N TYR A 124 -7.09 -1.19 -16.63
CA TYR A 124 -7.08 0.27 -16.52
C TYR A 124 -5.66 0.78 -16.27
N ALA A 125 -5.40 1.99 -16.72
CA ALA A 125 -4.24 2.78 -16.31
C ALA A 125 -4.74 4.02 -15.57
N TYR A 126 -4.11 4.33 -14.44
CA TYR A 126 -4.41 5.54 -13.67
C TYR A 126 -3.11 6.25 -13.26
N ARG A 127 -3.22 7.50 -12.92
CA ARG A 127 -2.18 8.29 -12.25
C ARG A 127 -2.81 9.23 -11.25
N VAL A 128 -2.02 9.65 -10.27
CA VAL A 128 -2.42 10.58 -9.22
C VAL A 128 -1.48 11.77 -9.16
N GLY A 129 -1.97 12.90 -8.71
CA GLY A 129 -1.16 14.12 -8.61
C GLY A 129 -1.99 15.38 -8.50
N ASP A 130 -1.47 16.44 -9.09
CA ASP A 130 -2.13 17.73 -9.29
C ASP A 130 -2.00 18.14 -10.78
N ASP A 131 -2.10 19.41 -11.11
CA ASP A 131 -1.95 19.86 -12.51
C ASP A 131 -0.48 19.87 -12.98
N GLU A 132 0.49 19.85 -12.07
CA GLU A 132 1.93 19.99 -12.37
C GLU A 132 2.71 18.70 -12.06
N ASN A 133 2.42 18.06 -10.92
CA ASN A 133 3.18 16.92 -10.39
C ASN A 133 2.34 15.66 -10.50
N TRP A 134 2.69 14.75 -11.39
CA TRP A 134 1.98 13.51 -11.63
C TRP A 134 2.86 12.30 -11.33
N SER A 135 2.25 11.24 -10.80
CA SER A 135 2.88 9.92 -10.80
C SER A 135 3.02 9.39 -12.24
N GLU A 136 3.78 8.30 -12.39
CA GLU A 136 3.68 7.49 -13.60
C GLU A 136 2.26 6.93 -13.80
N TRP A 137 1.98 6.45 -15.01
CA TRP A 137 0.78 5.67 -15.28
C TRP A 137 0.91 4.26 -14.72
N ILE A 138 0.09 3.94 -13.73
CA ILE A 138 0.06 2.66 -13.03
C ILE A 138 -1.11 1.84 -13.57
N GLN A 139 -0.94 0.53 -13.70
CA GLN A 139 -1.98 -0.34 -14.25
C GLN A 139 -2.56 -1.26 -13.18
N PHE A 140 -3.86 -1.49 -13.26
CA PHE A 140 -4.54 -2.54 -12.52
C PHE A 140 -5.66 -3.15 -13.35
N LYS A 141 -6.07 -4.36 -13.00
CA LYS A 141 -7.19 -5.04 -13.63
C LYS A 141 -8.37 -5.14 -12.67
N THR A 142 -9.57 -4.77 -13.12
CA THR A 142 -10.80 -5.02 -12.38
C THR A 142 -11.10 -6.50 -12.30
N ALA A 143 -11.76 -6.94 -11.22
CA ALA A 143 -12.22 -8.31 -11.09
C ALA A 143 -13.25 -8.66 -12.18
N SER A 144 -13.44 -9.95 -12.42
CA SER A 144 -14.53 -10.46 -13.24
C SER A 144 -15.86 -10.32 -12.51
N ASP A 145 -16.94 -10.03 -13.22
CA ASP A 145 -18.32 -10.14 -12.74
C ASP A 145 -18.88 -11.57 -12.83
N LYS A 146 -18.06 -12.50 -13.34
CA LYS A 146 -18.37 -13.93 -13.42
C LYS A 146 -17.52 -14.72 -12.45
N TYR A 147 -18.01 -15.88 -12.04
CA TYR A 147 -17.22 -16.79 -11.22
C TYR A 147 -15.88 -17.10 -11.89
N SER A 148 -14.81 -16.88 -11.15
CA SER A 148 -13.44 -17.18 -11.57
C SER A 148 -12.61 -17.57 -10.36
N GLN A 149 -11.58 -18.38 -10.58
CA GLN A 149 -10.60 -18.65 -9.54
C GLN A 149 -9.86 -17.35 -9.18
N THR A 150 -9.72 -17.11 -7.89
CA THR A 150 -9.01 -15.95 -7.37
C THR A 150 -7.77 -16.40 -6.62
N GLN A 151 -6.62 -15.85 -6.98
CA GLN A 151 -5.38 -16.02 -6.24
C GLN A 151 -5.15 -14.78 -5.38
N LEU A 152 -4.75 -14.98 -4.15
CA LEU A 152 -4.38 -13.91 -3.24
C LEU A 152 -3.05 -14.21 -2.55
N VAL A 153 -2.40 -13.19 -2.05
CA VAL A 153 -1.25 -13.31 -1.15
C VAL A 153 -1.66 -12.84 0.23
N TYR A 154 -1.30 -13.62 1.24
CA TYR A 154 -1.58 -13.33 2.63
C TYR A 154 -0.26 -13.16 3.39
N PHE A 155 -0.10 -12.02 4.06
CA PHE A 155 1.06 -11.69 4.86
C PHE A 155 0.70 -11.43 6.32
N GLY A 156 1.64 -11.71 7.21
CA GLY A 156 1.67 -11.26 8.58
C GLY A 156 3.04 -10.69 8.93
N ASP A 157 3.14 -9.95 10.02
CA ASP A 157 4.40 -9.52 10.66
C ASP A 157 5.42 -8.89 9.70
N ALA A 158 4.99 -7.89 8.95
CA ALA A 158 5.88 -7.12 8.07
C ALA A 158 6.81 -6.16 8.83
N GLN A 159 6.53 -5.98 10.13
CA GLN A 159 7.31 -5.16 11.05
C GLN A 159 8.72 -5.69 11.26
N ASN A 160 9.60 -4.86 11.77
CA ASN A 160 11.03 -5.12 12.01
C ASN A 160 11.85 -5.35 10.74
N ASP A 161 12.99 -4.71 10.66
CA ASP A 161 13.91 -4.83 9.52
C ASP A 161 13.22 -4.73 8.15
N ILE A 162 12.23 -3.84 8.04
CA ILE A 162 11.32 -3.72 6.90
C ILE A 162 12.07 -3.63 5.58
N LEU A 163 13.10 -2.77 5.50
CA LEU A 163 13.88 -2.61 4.26
C LEU A 163 14.79 -3.79 3.95
N SER A 164 15.34 -4.46 4.97
CA SER A 164 16.30 -5.55 4.78
C SER A 164 15.65 -6.91 4.59
N HIS A 165 14.50 -7.17 5.23
CA HIS A 165 13.82 -8.46 5.19
C HIS A 165 12.47 -8.40 4.48
N TRP A 166 11.53 -7.56 4.93
CA TRP A 166 10.21 -7.47 4.33
C TRP A 166 10.24 -7.12 2.83
N SER A 167 11.13 -6.21 2.42
CA SER A 167 11.29 -5.85 1.01
C SER A 167 11.60 -7.06 0.11
N ARG A 168 12.34 -8.04 0.64
CA ARG A 168 12.64 -9.28 -0.10
C ARG A 168 11.44 -10.20 -0.15
N VAL A 169 10.70 -10.31 0.97
CA VAL A 169 9.52 -11.18 1.09
C VAL A 169 8.41 -10.73 0.14
N ILE A 170 8.04 -9.45 0.16
CA ILE A 170 6.98 -8.93 -0.71
C ILE A 170 7.32 -9.03 -2.19
N ARG A 171 8.58 -8.79 -2.56
CA ARG A 171 9.04 -8.91 -3.95
C ARG A 171 9.10 -10.36 -4.42
N MET A 172 9.51 -11.29 -3.55
CA MET A 172 9.48 -12.72 -3.85
C MET A 172 8.05 -13.23 -3.99
N ALA A 173 7.14 -12.79 -3.13
CA ALA A 173 5.72 -13.13 -3.24
C ALA A 173 5.12 -12.63 -4.56
N TYR A 174 5.41 -11.40 -4.97
CA TYR A 174 5.01 -10.86 -6.27
C TYR A 174 5.58 -11.67 -7.43
N GLN A 175 6.84 -12.07 -7.37
CA GLN A 175 7.46 -12.93 -8.39
C GLN A 175 6.81 -14.32 -8.44
N THR A 176 6.43 -14.87 -7.29
CA THR A 176 5.83 -16.21 -7.18
C THR A 176 4.37 -16.22 -7.61
N ALA A 177 3.63 -15.15 -7.32
CA ALA A 177 2.21 -15.00 -7.60
C ALA A 177 1.91 -13.67 -8.35
N PRO A 178 2.46 -13.47 -9.55
CA PRO A 178 2.35 -12.20 -10.27
C PRO A 178 0.91 -11.88 -10.72
N ASN A 179 0.05 -12.89 -10.72
CA ASN A 179 -1.38 -12.76 -11.08
C ASN A 179 -2.30 -12.73 -9.84
N ALA A 180 -1.75 -12.56 -8.64
CA ALA A 180 -2.57 -12.41 -7.46
C ALA A 180 -3.48 -11.19 -7.61
N SER A 181 -4.77 -11.37 -7.35
CA SER A 181 -5.78 -10.32 -7.51
C SER A 181 -5.70 -9.26 -6.41
N PHE A 182 -5.15 -9.62 -5.25
CA PHE A 182 -4.97 -8.73 -4.10
C PHE A 182 -4.06 -9.34 -3.04
N VAL A 183 -3.65 -8.48 -2.12
CA VAL A 183 -2.86 -8.83 -0.94
C VAL A 183 -3.68 -8.57 0.31
N ILE A 184 -3.60 -9.46 1.30
CA ILE A 184 -4.15 -9.24 2.63
C ILE A 184 -2.99 -9.20 3.63
N HIS A 185 -3.01 -8.20 4.51
CA HIS A 185 -2.12 -8.12 5.67
C HIS A 185 -2.90 -8.45 6.95
N ALA A 186 -2.39 -9.37 7.74
CA ALA A 186 -3.02 -9.84 8.98
C ALA A 186 -2.69 -8.95 10.21
N GLY A 187 -2.15 -7.77 9.99
CA GLY A 187 -1.66 -6.88 11.03
C GLY A 187 -0.15 -6.79 11.06
N ASP A 188 0.37 -6.09 12.06
CA ASP A 188 1.80 -5.91 12.33
C ASP A 188 2.62 -5.46 11.11
N LEU A 189 2.08 -4.47 10.37
CA LEU A 189 2.71 -3.89 9.20
C LEU A 189 3.98 -3.11 9.59
N VAL A 190 3.90 -2.44 10.74
CA VAL A 190 4.98 -1.67 11.39
C VAL A 190 4.97 -1.97 12.88
N ASP A 191 6.10 -1.83 13.54
CA ASP A 191 6.23 -2.08 14.98
C ASP A 191 5.48 -1.03 15.81
N THR A 192 5.57 0.23 15.42
CA THR A 192 4.97 1.32 16.16
C THR A 192 4.21 2.26 15.22
N ALA A 193 2.89 2.22 15.28
CA ALA A 193 1.98 2.88 14.32
C ALA A 193 2.19 4.41 14.20
N HIS A 194 2.63 5.10 15.25
CA HIS A 194 2.89 6.55 15.22
C HIS A 194 4.30 6.92 14.72
N ARG A 195 5.13 5.96 14.36
CA ARG A 195 6.46 6.21 13.79
C ARG A 195 6.39 6.27 12.27
N ASP A 196 6.24 7.46 11.72
CA ASP A 196 6.08 7.64 10.28
C ASP A 196 7.24 7.06 9.44
N TYR A 197 8.46 7.02 9.98
CA TYR A 197 9.61 6.43 9.27
C TYR A 197 9.44 4.92 9.01
N GLU A 198 8.73 4.19 9.88
CA GLU A 198 8.45 2.77 9.66
C GLU A 198 7.43 2.59 8.51
N TRP A 199 6.42 3.45 8.46
CA TRP A 199 5.51 3.51 7.32
C TRP A 199 6.23 3.86 6.01
N ALA A 200 7.16 4.84 6.06
CA ALA A 200 7.98 5.18 4.90
C ALA A 200 8.78 3.97 4.40
N GLN A 201 9.36 3.19 5.30
CA GLN A 201 10.06 1.95 4.97
C GLN A 201 9.10 0.91 4.38
N TRP A 202 7.90 0.76 4.95
CA TRP A 202 6.91 -0.20 4.49
C TRP A 202 6.46 0.10 3.05
N PHE A 203 6.11 1.34 2.77
CA PHE A 203 5.77 1.78 1.41
C PHE A 203 6.95 1.64 0.45
N LYS A 204 8.15 1.99 0.88
CA LYS A 204 9.37 1.82 0.07
C LYS A 204 9.68 0.37 -0.25
N ALA A 205 9.46 -0.54 0.70
CA ALA A 205 9.70 -1.98 0.53
C ALA A 205 8.82 -2.58 -0.56
N GLY A 206 7.51 -2.29 -0.55
CA GLY A 206 6.57 -2.77 -1.53
C GLY A 206 6.62 -2.00 -2.86
N GLY A 207 6.90 -0.70 -2.80
CA GLY A 207 6.99 0.14 -3.99
C GLY A 207 5.74 0.03 -4.87
N PHE A 208 5.93 -0.22 -6.17
CA PHE A 208 4.83 -0.31 -7.14
C PHE A 208 3.83 -1.45 -6.85
N ILE A 209 4.19 -2.43 -6.02
CA ILE A 209 3.30 -3.56 -5.70
C ILE A 209 2.05 -3.08 -4.95
N HIS A 210 2.17 -2.00 -4.16
CA HIS A 210 1.03 -1.44 -3.43
C HIS A 210 0.04 -0.69 -4.32
N SER A 211 0.47 -0.28 -5.51
CA SER A 211 -0.30 0.62 -6.38
C SER A 211 -1.02 -0.07 -7.55
N GLN A 212 -1.00 -1.42 -7.62
CA GLN A 212 -1.60 -2.19 -8.71
C GLN A 212 -2.55 -3.31 -8.23
#